data_a3f792792184101c38e9d5ecbce370ad
#
_entry.id   a3f792792184101c38e9d5ecbce370ad
#
_cell.length_a   1.000
_cell.length_b   1.000
_cell.length_c   1.000
_cell.angle_alpha   90.00
_cell.angle_beta   90.00
_cell.angle_gamma   90.00
#
_symmetry.space_group_name_H-M   'P 1'
#
loop_
_entity.id
_entity.type
_entity.pdbx_description
1 polymer ?
#
loop_
_entity_poly.entity_id
_entity_poly.type
_entity_poly.pdbx_seq_one_letter_code
_entity_poly.pdbx_strand_id
1 'polypeptide(L)'
;HNINLSVRNGGLFFDKGFHFFDLACWLSNSKPEKMTVISKSISSEDFLNNGDFSDAIINLKLRNGIVVEIVFSRKCRFGNFEKIKVYGEKFSLDSEDFSNKRTLYDDFSVRHRKSYLNCLKKFIESKNSLLINEAILTQKICADALKKARYQ
;
A
#
# COMPACT_ATOMS: atom_id res chain seq x y z
N HIS A 1 -11.68 -1.19 13.54
CA HIS A 1 -11.75 -0.60 12.20
C HIS A 1 -13.21 -0.42 11.81
N ASN A 2 -13.60 0.77 11.40
CA ASN A 2 -14.97 1.03 10.93
C ASN A 2 -15.08 0.50 9.49
N ILE A 3 -15.75 -0.64 9.32
CA ILE A 3 -15.89 -1.34 8.04
C ILE A 3 -16.57 -0.44 6.99
N ASN A 4 -17.61 0.29 7.40
CA ASN A 4 -18.31 1.21 6.51
C ASN A 4 -17.39 2.31 5.96
N LEU A 5 -16.47 2.82 6.77
CA LEU A 5 -15.50 3.82 6.33
C LEU A 5 -14.50 3.22 5.33
N SER A 6 -14.05 1.98 5.58
CA SER A 6 -13.16 1.27 4.66
C SER A 6 -13.78 1.08 3.28
N VAL A 7 -15.00 0.60 3.22
CA VAL A 7 -15.71 0.38 1.95
C VAL A 7 -15.94 1.69 1.21
N ARG A 8 -16.30 2.78 1.92
CA ARG A 8 -16.45 4.12 1.33
C ARG A 8 -15.15 4.67 0.77
N ASN A 9 -14.01 4.31 1.35
CA ASN A 9 -12.68 4.70 0.88
C ASN A 9 -12.14 3.80 -0.25
N GLY A 10 -12.99 2.94 -0.83
CA GLY A 10 -12.62 2.05 -1.93
C GLY A 10 -12.01 0.71 -1.50
N GLY A 11 -12.10 0.37 -0.21
CA GLY A 11 -11.67 -0.92 0.32
C GLY A 11 -10.15 -1.07 0.48
N LEU A 12 -9.71 -2.32 0.70
CA LEU A 12 -8.31 -2.64 1.01
C LEU A 12 -7.32 -2.09 -0.02
N PHE A 13 -7.61 -2.25 -1.31
CA PHE A 13 -6.66 -1.92 -2.36
C PHE A 13 -6.52 -0.41 -2.60
N PHE A 14 -7.58 0.38 -2.39
CA PHE A 14 -7.52 1.83 -2.54
C PHE A 14 -7.10 2.53 -1.24
N ASP A 15 -7.53 2.04 -0.09
CA ASP A 15 -7.20 2.64 1.21
C ASP A 15 -5.75 2.34 1.64
N LYS A 16 -5.31 1.09 1.49
CA LYS A 16 -3.95 0.65 1.88
C LYS A 16 -3.07 0.40 0.67
N GLY A 17 -3.58 -0.29 -0.34
CA GLY A 17 -2.82 -0.71 -1.51
C GLY A 17 -2.22 0.47 -2.27
N PHE A 18 -2.93 1.60 -2.38
CA PHE A 18 -2.46 2.78 -3.07
C PHE A 18 -1.04 3.19 -2.65
N HIS A 19 -0.80 3.30 -1.35
CA HIS A 19 0.49 3.73 -0.80
C HIS A 19 1.62 2.75 -1.11
N PHE A 20 1.34 1.45 -1.07
CA PHE A 20 2.37 0.44 -1.29
C PHE A 20 2.62 0.17 -2.76
N PHE A 21 1.63 0.29 -3.62
CA PHE A 21 1.83 0.22 -5.07
C PHE A 21 2.66 1.41 -5.58
N ASP A 22 2.34 2.61 -5.09
CA ASP A 22 3.11 3.82 -5.39
C ASP A 22 4.56 3.67 -4.94
N LEU A 23 4.76 3.25 -3.69
CA LEU A 23 6.08 3.02 -3.12
C LEU A 23 6.88 1.98 -3.90
N ALA A 24 6.27 0.86 -4.30
CA ALA A 24 6.92 -0.18 -5.09
C ALA A 24 7.39 0.35 -6.45
N CYS A 25 6.54 1.09 -7.14
CA CYS A 25 6.88 1.73 -8.42
C CYS A 25 7.98 2.77 -8.26
N TRP A 26 7.91 3.59 -7.21
CA TRP A 26 8.89 4.63 -6.94
C TRP A 26 10.27 4.07 -6.59
N LEU A 27 10.35 3.11 -5.64
CA LEU A 27 11.62 2.49 -5.23
C LEU A 27 12.31 1.75 -6.37
N SER A 28 11.53 1.10 -7.24
CA SER A 28 12.06 0.31 -8.35
C SER A 28 12.31 1.13 -9.61
N ASN A 29 11.81 2.38 -9.64
CA ASN A 29 11.74 3.20 -10.85
C ASN A 29 11.14 2.42 -12.05
N SER A 30 10.09 1.61 -11.80
CA SER A 30 9.51 0.72 -12.79
C SER A 30 8.00 0.55 -12.59
N LYS A 31 7.33 0.06 -13.62
CA LYS A 31 5.87 -0.18 -13.63
C LYS A 31 5.58 -1.68 -13.60
N PRO A 32 4.42 -2.10 -13.05
CA PRO A 32 4.00 -3.49 -13.13
C PRO A 32 3.83 -3.98 -14.57
N GLU A 33 4.32 -5.18 -14.85
CA GLU A 33 4.10 -5.94 -16.07
C GLU A 33 3.05 -7.02 -15.85
N LYS A 34 3.17 -7.73 -14.73
CA LYS A 34 2.23 -8.79 -14.33
C LYS A 34 1.87 -8.62 -12.86
N MET A 35 0.64 -9.02 -12.52
CA MET A 35 0.13 -9.00 -11.17
C MET A 35 -0.67 -10.28 -10.90
N THR A 36 -0.42 -10.91 -9.76
CA THR A 36 -1.30 -11.92 -9.17
C THR A 36 -1.76 -11.42 -7.80
N VAL A 37 -3.00 -11.73 -7.47
CA VAL A 37 -3.63 -11.33 -6.20
C VAL A 37 -4.22 -12.57 -5.57
N ILE A 38 -3.97 -12.78 -4.30
CA ILE A 38 -4.68 -13.75 -3.46
C ILE A 38 -5.31 -12.93 -2.35
N SER A 39 -6.63 -12.97 -2.24
CA SER A 39 -7.37 -12.18 -1.27
C SER A 39 -8.37 -13.04 -0.55
N LYS A 40 -8.50 -12.82 0.74
CA LYS A 40 -9.50 -13.47 1.60
C LYS A 40 -9.90 -12.53 2.72
N SER A 41 -11.02 -12.85 3.36
CA SER A 41 -11.44 -12.22 4.60
C SER A 41 -11.27 -13.19 5.77
N ILE A 42 -10.02 -13.69 5.93
CA ILE A 42 -9.67 -14.68 6.96
C ILE A 42 -9.89 -14.11 8.36
N SER A 43 -9.57 -12.84 8.53
CA SER A 43 -9.62 -12.19 9.82
C SER A 43 -10.99 -11.62 10.19
N SER A 44 -11.89 -11.45 9.23
CA SER A 44 -13.27 -11.00 9.48
C SER A 44 -14.15 -11.19 8.24
N GLU A 45 -15.19 -12.00 8.36
CA GLU A 45 -16.22 -12.18 7.32
C GLU A 45 -17.00 -10.90 7.03
N ASP A 46 -17.05 -9.98 7.99
CA ASP A 46 -17.76 -8.71 7.83
C ASP A 46 -17.22 -7.88 6.66
N PHE A 47 -15.90 -7.96 6.37
CA PHE A 47 -15.34 -7.28 5.20
C PHE A 47 -15.88 -7.89 3.90
N LEU A 48 -15.96 -9.21 3.81
CA LEU A 48 -16.46 -9.90 2.63
C LEU A 48 -17.94 -9.58 2.40
N ASN A 49 -18.75 -9.59 3.46
CA ASN A 49 -20.18 -9.24 3.41
C ASN A 49 -20.42 -7.80 2.92
N ASN A 50 -19.44 -6.93 3.07
CA ASN A 50 -19.47 -5.56 2.57
C ASN A 50 -18.71 -5.36 1.25
N GLY A 51 -18.33 -6.44 0.55
CA GLY A 51 -17.66 -6.40 -0.75
C GLY A 51 -16.19 -5.95 -0.70
N ASP A 52 -15.53 -6.10 0.46
CA ASP A 52 -14.12 -5.77 0.68
C ASP A 52 -13.36 -7.01 1.21
N PHE A 53 -12.05 -6.88 1.37
CA PHE A 53 -11.16 -7.91 1.87
C PHE A 53 -10.45 -7.45 3.15
N SER A 54 -10.23 -8.38 4.08
CA SER A 54 -9.40 -8.09 5.26
C SER A 54 -7.93 -8.37 5.03
N ASP A 55 -7.63 -9.32 4.14
CA ASP A 55 -6.29 -9.83 3.90
C ASP A 55 -6.03 -9.98 2.40
N ALA A 56 -4.81 -9.71 1.96
CA ALA A 56 -4.38 -9.96 0.59
C ALA A 56 -2.87 -10.17 0.49
N ILE A 57 -2.47 -11.03 -0.45
CA ILE A 57 -1.09 -11.16 -0.92
C ILE A 57 -1.08 -10.79 -2.39
N ILE A 58 -0.20 -9.88 -2.76
CA ILE A 58 -0.08 -9.37 -4.12
C ILE A 58 1.36 -9.56 -4.57
N ASN A 59 1.56 -10.25 -5.68
CA ASN A 59 2.85 -10.36 -6.32
C ASN A 59 2.85 -9.54 -7.61
N LEU A 60 3.82 -8.64 -7.72
CA LEU A 60 4.06 -7.83 -8.90
C LEU A 60 5.36 -8.27 -9.56
N LYS A 61 5.34 -8.57 -10.85
CA LYS A 61 6.52 -8.58 -11.68
C LYS A 61 6.61 -7.22 -12.38
N LEU A 62 7.67 -6.49 -12.15
CA LEU A 62 7.90 -5.18 -12.76
C LEU A 62 8.61 -5.33 -14.11
N ARG A 63 8.50 -4.32 -14.97
CA ARG A 63 9.08 -4.34 -16.33
C ARG A 63 10.59 -4.49 -16.35
N ASN A 64 11.29 -4.03 -15.31
CA ASN A 64 12.74 -4.18 -15.15
C ASN A 64 13.15 -5.53 -14.51
N GLY A 65 12.21 -6.47 -14.35
CA GLY A 65 12.46 -7.79 -13.81
C GLY A 65 12.36 -7.91 -12.29
N ILE A 66 12.25 -6.81 -11.55
CA ILE A 66 12.08 -6.82 -10.09
C ILE A 66 10.76 -7.49 -9.75
N VAL A 67 10.78 -8.34 -8.70
CA VAL A 67 9.59 -8.95 -8.12
C VAL A 67 9.30 -8.28 -6.79
N VAL A 68 8.04 -7.90 -6.58
CA VAL A 68 7.57 -7.29 -5.35
C VAL A 68 6.44 -8.15 -4.78
N GLU A 69 6.54 -8.48 -3.50
CA GLU A 69 5.44 -9.07 -2.75
C GLU A 69 4.91 -8.04 -1.75
N ILE A 70 3.59 -7.88 -1.73
CA ILE A 70 2.90 -6.99 -0.80
C ILE A 70 1.88 -7.82 -0.02
N VAL A 71 1.99 -7.82 1.30
CA VAL A 71 1.09 -8.53 2.19
C VAL A 71 0.29 -7.52 3.01
N PHE A 72 -1.02 -7.64 2.95
CA PHE A 72 -1.95 -6.86 3.74
C PHE A 72 -2.69 -7.72 4.75
N SER A 73 -2.83 -7.21 5.97
CA SER A 73 -3.80 -7.70 6.93
C SER A 73 -4.38 -6.54 7.73
N ARG A 74 -5.71 -6.47 7.82
CA ARG A 74 -6.41 -5.45 8.63
C ARG A 74 -6.50 -5.83 10.10
N LYS A 75 -6.15 -7.06 10.44
CA LYS A 75 -6.13 -7.57 11.82
C LYS A 75 -4.71 -7.67 12.33
N CYS A 76 -4.11 -6.54 12.62
CA CYS A 76 -2.87 -6.54 13.38
C CYS A 76 -3.17 -6.31 14.87
N ARG A 77 -2.83 -7.30 15.71
CA ARG A 77 -3.06 -7.24 17.17
C ARG A 77 -2.29 -6.10 17.84
N PHE A 78 -1.25 -5.60 17.19
CA PHE A 78 -0.34 -4.59 17.71
C PHE A 78 -0.53 -3.20 17.11
N GLY A 79 -1.66 -2.95 16.45
CA GLY A 79 -1.93 -1.69 15.75
C GLY A 79 -1.39 -1.65 14.32
N ASN A 80 -1.01 -0.48 13.83
CA ASN A 80 -0.43 -0.35 12.50
C ASN A 80 1.01 -0.87 12.52
N PHE A 81 1.26 -1.90 11.72
CA PHE A 81 2.59 -2.44 11.50
C PHE A 81 2.92 -2.37 10.00
N GLU A 82 4.02 -1.73 9.68
CA GLU A 82 4.52 -1.62 8.31
C GLU A 82 5.98 -2.07 8.29
N LYS A 83 6.32 -2.96 7.39
CA LYS A 83 7.68 -3.46 7.21
C LYS A 83 8.01 -3.57 5.72
N ILE A 84 9.17 -3.05 5.35
CA ILE A 84 9.71 -3.12 3.99
C ILE A 84 11.04 -3.85 4.04
N LYS A 85 11.18 -4.85 3.18
CA LYS A 85 12.46 -5.53 2.95
C LYS A 85 12.85 -5.40 1.49
N VAL A 86 14.10 -5.08 1.24
CA VAL A 86 14.65 -5.01 -0.11
C VAL A 86 15.85 -5.94 -0.18
N TYR A 87 15.85 -6.82 -1.18
CA TYR A 87 16.95 -7.72 -1.46
C TYR A 87 17.57 -7.34 -2.80
N GLY A 88 18.83 -6.95 -2.79
CA GLY A 88 19.64 -6.71 -3.96
C GLY A 88 20.77 -7.72 -4.06
N GLU A 89 21.49 -7.74 -5.17
CA GLU A 89 22.63 -8.65 -5.38
C GLU A 89 23.73 -8.50 -4.33
N LYS A 90 23.95 -7.29 -3.84
CA LYS A 90 25.05 -6.95 -2.92
C LYS A 90 24.61 -6.37 -1.58
N PHE A 91 23.30 -6.24 -1.36
CA PHE A 91 22.78 -5.64 -0.12
C PHE A 91 21.39 -6.18 0.23
N SER A 92 21.06 -6.13 1.48
CA SER A 92 19.69 -6.26 1.96
C SER A 92 19.37 -5.10 2.89
N LEU A 93 18.16 -4.57 2.78
CA LEU A 93 17.63 -3.55 3.67
C LEU A 93 16.38 -4.08 4.33
N ASP A 94 16.27 -3.84 5.61
CA ASP A 94 15.09 -4.15 6.42
C ASP A 94 14.70 -2.85 7.15
N SER A 95 13.55 -2.28 6.79
CA SER A 95 12.99 -1.19 7.55
C SER A 95 12.13 -1.78 8.65
N GLU A 96 12.65 -1.81 9.86
CA GLU A 96 11.76 -1.92 11.01
C GLU A 96 10.98 -0.62 11.14
N ASP A 97 9.71 -0.74 11.53
CA ASP A 97 8.92 0.44 11.85
C ASP A 97 9.70 1.26 12.90
N PHE A 98 10.16 2.44 12.51
CA PHE A 98 10.97 3.33 13.34
C PHE A 98 10.24 3.83 14.59
N SER A 99 8.96 3.56 14.72
CA SER A 99 8.24 3.73 15.97
C SER A 99 8.59 2.58 16.92
N ASN A 100 9.74 2.66 17.57
CA ASN A 100 10.13 1.76 18.68
C ASN A 100 9.15 1.80 19.88
N LYS A 101 8.10 2.57 19.81
CA LYS A 101 6.97 2.59 20.73
C LYS A 101 5.77 2.12 19.97
N ARG A 102 5.43 0.84 20.11
CA ARG A 102 4.14 0.25 19.74
C ARG A 102 3.02 0.91 20.56
N THR A 103 2.74 2.16 20.33
CA THR A 103 1.57 2.81 20.86
C THR A 103 0.40 2.45 19.97
N LEU A 104 -0.58 1.79 20.55
CA LEU A 104 -1.82 1.38 19.89
C LEU A 104 -2.55 2.53 19.16
N TYR A 105 -2.17 3.77 19.43
CA TYR A 105 -2.78 5.00 18.92
C TYR A 105 -1.75 6.11 18.81
N ASP A 106 -0.68 5.92 18.01
CA ASP A 106 0.14 7.07 17.64
C ASP A 106 -0.72 8.02 16.82
N ASP A 107 -0.76 9.27 17.26
CA ASP A 107 -1.44 10.32 16.52
C ASP A 107 -0.83 10.38 15.11
N PHE A 108 -1.64 10.03 14.12
CA PHE A 108 -1.26 9.99 12.72
C PHE A 108 -0.63 11.31 12.25
N SER A 109 -1.10 12.41 12.78
CA SER A 109 -0.62 13.75 12.48
C SER A 109 0.83 13.97 12.94
N VAL A 110 1.22 13.42 14.07
CA VAL A 110 2.59 13.51 14.62
C VAL A 110 3.54 12.60 13.82
N ARG A 111 3.12 11.35 13.56
CA ARG A 111 3.92 10.35 12.85
C ARG A 111 4.27 10.80 11.42
N HIS A 112 3.34 11.39 10.71
CA HIS A 112 3.48 11.76 9.30
C HIS A 112 3.76 13.25 9.06
N ARG A 113 3.89 14.07 10.10
CA ARG A 113 4.07 15.53 9.99
C ARG A 113 5.18 15.94 9.02
N LYS A 114 6.35 15.30 9.13
CA LYS A 114 7.50 15.61 8.26
C LYS A 114 7.21 15.25 6.80
N SER A 115 6.52 14.14 6.55
CA SER A 115 6.14 13.70 5.21
C SER A 115 5.16 14.68 4.56
N TYR A 116 4.15 15.13 5.29
CA TYR A 116 3.20 16.14 4.80
C TYR A 116 3.86 17.47 4.50
N LEU A 117 4.74 17.95 5.39
CA LEU A 117 5.48 19.18 5.15
C LEU A 117 6.39 19.09 3.93
N ASN A 118 7.06 17.96 3.73
CA ASN A 118 7.89 17.74 2.55
C ASN A 118 7.04 17.65 1.26
N CYS A 119 5.87 17.03 1.33
CA CYS A 119 4.94 16.96 0.22
C CYS A 119 4.44 18.35 -0.18
N LEU A 120 4.04 19.17 0.78
CA LEU A 120 3.61 20.56 0.55
C LEU A 120 4.74 21.42 -0.04
N LYS A 121 5.96 21.31 0.50
CA LYS A 121 7.12 22.03 -0.05
C LYS A 121 7.37 21.64 -1.51
N LYS A 122 7.43 20.35 -1.80
CA LYS A 122 7.59 19.86 -3.18
C LYS A 122 6.47 20.33 -4.10
N PHE A 123 5.23 20.35 -3.63
CA PHE A 123 4.09 20.85 -4.42
C PHE A 123 4.25 22.34 -4.77
N ILE A 124 4.66 23.16 -3.81
CA ILE A 124 4.87 24.60 -4.02
C ILE A 124 6.06 24.84 -4.95
N GLU A 125 7.13 24.06 -4.81
CA GLU A 125 8.37 24.19 -5.59
C GLU A 125 8.26 23.59 -6.99
N SER A 126 7.45 22.53 -7.16
CA SER A 126 7.31 21.83 -8.43
C SER A 126 6.20 22.45 -9.29
N LYS A 127 6.58 23.04 -10.41
CA LYS A 127 5.64 23.40 -11.50
C LYS A 127 5.21 22.19 -12.34
N ASN A 128 5.36 20.96 -11.87
CA ASN A 128 5.35 19.75 -12.68
C ASN A 128 4.07 18.92 -12.49
N SER A 129 3.35 18.67 -13.58
CA SER A 129 2.19 17.77 -13.66
C SER A 129 2.55 16.27 -13.57
N LEU A 130 3.83 15.90 -13.46
CA LEU A 130 4.31 14.50 -13.44
C LEU A 130 3.70 13.69 -12.28
N LEU A 131 3.50 14.31 -11.13
CA LEU A 131 2.90 13.66 -9.95
C LEU A 131 1.47 13.16 -10.19
N ILE A 132 0.71 13.83 -11.05
CA ILE A 132 -0.66 13.44 -11.40
C ILE A 132 -0.65 12.13 -12.20
N ASN A 133 0.26 11.98 -13.15
CA ASN A 133 0.37 10.77 -13.96
C ASN A 133 0.76 9.54 -13.14
N GLU A 134 1.63 9.71 -12.14
CA GLU A 134 2.00 8.65 -11.20
C GLU A 134 0.81 8.24 -10.33
N ALA A 135 0.06 9.19 -9.80
CA ALA A 135 -1.15 8.92 -9.04
C ALA A 135 -2.22 8.21 -9.86
N ILE A 136 -2.44 8.61 -11.12
CA ILE A 136 -3.36 7.94 -12.05
C ILE A 136 -2.90 6.50 -12.33
N LEU A 137 -1.61 6.27 -12.52
CA LEU A 137 -1.06 4.93 -12.69
C LEU A 137 -1.35 4.07 -11.47
N THR A 138 -1.07 4.59 -10.28
CA THR A 138 -1.30 3.87 -9.03
C THR A 138 -2.78 3.52 -8.82
N GLN A 139 -3.69 4.42 -9.15
CA GLN A 139 -5.13 4.13 -9.13
C GLN A 139 -5.52 3.00 -10.09
N LYS A 140 -4.94 2.96 -11.30
CA LYS A 140 -5.15 1.86 -12.25
C LYS A 140 -4.65 0.53 -11.69
N ILE A 141 -3.52 0.53 -11.00
CA ILE A 141 -2.99 -0.66 -10.33
C ILE A 141 -3.95 -1.14 -9.23
N CYS A 142 -4.49 -0.22 -8.42
CA CYS A 142 -5.50 -0.54 -7.40
C CYS A 142 -6.76 -1.16 -8.00
N ALA A 143 -7.26 -0.58 -9.10
CA ALA A 143 -8.45 -1.08 -9.80
C ALA A 143 -8.21 -2.48 -10.39
N ASP A 144 -7.04 -2.72 -10.98
CA ASP A 144 -6.67 -4.04 -11.52
C ASP A 144 -6.52 -5.08 -10.41
N ALA A 145 -5.91 -4.71 -9.27
CA ALA A 145 -5.82 -5.57 -8.11
C ALA A 145 -7.20 -5.96 -7.56
N LEU A 146 -8.11 -5.00 -7.41
CA LEU A 146 -9.48 -5.25 -6.97
C LEU A 146 -10.24 -6.17 -7.95
N LYS A 147 -10.09 -5.94 -9.25
CA LYS A 147 -10.67 -6.80 -10.28
C LYS A 147 -10.18 -8.24 -10.15
N LYS A 148 -8.87 -8.44 -10.06
CA LYS A 148 -8.26 -9.78 -9.92
C LYS A 148 -8.68 -10.47 -8.62
N ALA A 149 -8.85 -9.73 -7.52
CA ALA A 149 -9.31 -10.26 -6.24
C ALA A 149 -10.75 -10.79 -6.27
N ARG A 150 -11.62 -10.20 -7.08
CA ARG A 150 -13.04 -10.59 -7.18
C ARG A 150 -13.32 -11.77 -8.09
N TYR A 151 -12.39 -12.09 -9.00
CA TYR A 151 -12.56 -13.16 -9.98
C TYR A 151 -11.74 -14.43 -9.65
N GLN A 152 -11.33 -14.57 -8.40
CA GLN A 152 -10.78 -15.80 -7.83
C GLN A 152 -11.87 -16.53 -7.03
#